data_d6117208021cb16134e36885b6541c83
#
_entry.id   d6117208021cb16134e36885b6541c83
#
_cell.length_a   1.000
_cell.length_b   1.000
_cell.length_c   1.000
_cell.angle_alpha   90.00
_cell.angle_beta   90.00
_cell.angle_gamma   90.00
#
_symmetry.space_group_name_H-M   'P 1'
#
loop_
_entity.id
_entity.type
_entity.pdbx_description
1 polymer ?
#
loop_
_entity_poly.entity_id
_entity_poly.type
_entity_poly.pdbx_seq_one_letter_code
_entity_poly.pdbx_strand_id
1 'polypeptide(L)'
;WATAVEYTGQGDMPKESLSNRSCRQIVHVSFGGNVLRLKLSNEQSKEPVEIKSVYLADTDDDCNWFVKGKTVKYLTFNGRKNVSIGPGKSLYSDVAKYHLKAGQCLTITIDYGKQTPEHATSHRGSRTTSYIVNGLHRTARPMDKSFDDGEKVDHWYNLSALDVMTDKSTPVVAVLGNSITDGRGSTTNMQNRWTDFLSDELNAERPYGVLNLGIGGNCVVEGGLSEPAMKRFDRDILGQAGVDKLIIFEGTNDIGCSKKNY
;
A
#
# COMPACT_ATOMS: atom_id res chain seq x y z
N TRP A 1 -6.67 5.34 -2.03
CA TRP A 1 -6.15 4.01 -1.71
C TRP A 1 -5.46 4.01 -0.35
N ALA A 2 -5.63 2.95 0.43
CA ALA A 2 -4.87 2.71 1.66
C ALA A 2 -4.72 1.21 1.90
N THR A 3 -3.74 0.84 2.72
CA THR A 3 -3.52 -0.51 3.22
C THR A 3 -3.18 -0.49 4.71
N ALA A 4 -3.53 -1.55 5.42
CA ALA A 4 -3.11 -1.75 6.80
C ALA A 4 -1.63 -2.13 6.84
N VAL A 5 -0.84 -1.43 7.67
CA VAL A 5 0.58 -1.71 7.78
C VAL A 5 0.88 -2.73 8.88
N GLU A 6 1.85 -3.58 8.60
CA GLU A 6 2.25 -4.72 9.42
C GLU A 6 3.75 -4.73 9.67
N TYR A 7 4.16 -5.41 10.74
CA TYR A 7 5.54 -5.82 10.93
C TYR A 7 5.91 -6.92 9.93
N THR A 8 7.07 -6.79 9.31
CA THR A 8 7.57 -7.78 8.35
C THR A 8 8.45 -8.80 9.08
N GLY A 9 8.00 -10.04 9.15
CA GLY A 9 8.84 -11.14 9.61
C GLY A 9 9.98 -11.44 8.64
N GLN A 10 10.99 -12.20 9.08
CA GLN A 10 12.15 -12.54 8.25
C GLN A 10 11.74 -13.26 6.96
N GLY A 11 10.72 -14.10 7.01
CA GLY A 11 10.21 -14.84 5.83
C GLY A 11 9.49 -13.98 4.80
N ASP A 12 9.08 -12.76 5.17
CA ASP A 12 8.35 -11.82 4.32
C ASP A 12 9.24 -10.66 3.84
N MET A 13 10.50 -10.61 4.29
CA MET A 13 11.50 -9.68 3.76
C MET A 13 12.02 -10.16 2.40
N PRO A 14 12.48 -9.24 1.52
CA PRO A 14 13.18 -9.65 0.32
C PRO A 14 14.41 -10.51 0.66
N LYS A 15 14.87 -11.35 -0.29
CA LYS A 15 16.05 -12.21 -0.11
C LYS A 15 17.30 -11.44 0.31
N GLU A 16 17.43 -10.22 -0.21
CA GLU A 16 18.46 -9.26 0.20
C GLU A 16 17.76 -8.04 0.80
N SER A 17 18.46 -7.28 1.66
CA SER A 17 17.92 -6.06 2.25
C SER A 17 17.47 -5.07 1.16
N LEU A 18 16.57 -4.15 1.51
CA LEU A 18 16.16 -3.07 0.61
C LEU A 18 17.26 -2.00 0.38
N SER A 19 18.39 -2.09 1.11
CA SER A 19 19.49 -1.11 1.04
C SER A 19 20.05 -0.94 -0.36
N ASN A 20 20.07 0.31 -0.84
CA ASN A 20 20.52 0.70 -2.17
C ASN A 20 19.82 -0.04 -3.33
N ARG A 21 18.57 -0.42 -3.12
CA ARG A 21 17.72 -1.08 -4.12
C ARG A 21 16.52 -0.22 -4.46
N SER A 22 15.95 -0.44 -5.64
CA SER A 22 14.68 0.14 -6.05
C SER A 22 13.57 -0.90 -5.94
N CYS A 23 12.45 -0.52 -5.32
CA CYS A 23 11.26 -1.32 -5.22
C CYS A 23 10.10 -0.64 -5.96
N ARG A 24 9.60 -1.27 -7.01
CA ARG A 24 8.43 -0.83 -7.77
C ARG A 24 7.22 -1.61 -7.33
N GLN A 25 6.24 -0.93 -6.83
CA GLN A 25 5.02 -1.47 -6.24
C GLN A 25 3.82 -0.93 -7.01
N ILE A 26 2.83 -1.75 -7.19
CA ILE A 26 1.62 -1.39 -7.94
C ILE A 26 0.46 -1.32 -6.96
N VAL A 27 -0.34 -0.26 -7.08
CA VAL A 27 -1.57 -0.09 -6.31
C VAL A 27 -2.74 0.14 -7.27
N HIS A 28 -3.90 -0.42 -6.95
CA HIS A 28 -5.14 -0.22 -7.68
C HIS A 28 -5.99 0.79 -6.91
N VAL A 29 -6.29 1.93 -7.53
CA VAL A 29 -6.96 3.03 -6.84
C VAL A 29 -8.46 3.00 -7.08
N SER A 30 -9.24 3.10 -6.01
CA SER A 30 -10.69 3.14 -6.10
C SER A 30 -11.23 4.47 -6.64
N PHE A 31 -10.48 5.56 -6.46
CA PHE A 31 -10.94 6.90 -6.76
C PHE A 31 -9.90 7.71 -7.53
N GLY A 32 -10.35 8.54 -8.46
CA GLY A 32 -9.49 9.41 -9.28
C GLY A 32 -9.45 10.87 -8.81
N GLY A 33 -8.58 11.65 -9.43
CA GLY A 33 -8.45 13.10 -9.20
C GLY A 33 -7.20 13.68 -9.79
N ASN A 34 -6.93 14.96 -9.53
CA ASN A 34 -5.83 15.70 -10.18
C ASN A 34 -4.73 16.14 -9.20
N VAL A 35 -4.95 15.94 -7.91
CA VAL A 35 -4.04 16.35 -6.84
C VAL A 35 -4.00 15.26 -5.80
N LEU A 36 -2.81 14.81 -5.45
CA LEU A 36 -2.61 13.71 -4.51
C LEU A 36 -1.42 13.94 -3.58
N ARG A 37 -1.34 13.12 -2.53
CA ARG A 37 -0.16 12.95 -1.68
C ARG A 37 -0.03 11.48 -1.27
N LEU A 38 1.19 11.03 -1.10
CA LEU A 38 1.51 9.66 -0.68
C LEU A 38 1.90 9.64 0.80
N LYS A 39 1.34 8.73 1.57
CA LYS A 39 1.79 8.43 2.94
C LYS A 39 2.75 7.25 2.92
N LEU A 40 3.94 7.47 3.45
CA LEU A 40 4.92 6.43 3.71
C LEU A 40 4.94 6.11 5.21
N SER A 41 5.11 4.83 5.54
CA SER A 41 5.11 4.36 6.92
C SER A 41 6.36 3.55 7.25
N ASN A 42 6.91 3.82 8.42
CA ASN A 42 7.93 3.05 9.11
C ASN A 42 7.46 2.73 10.54
N GLU A 43 6.11 2.66 10.72
CA GLU A 43 5.47 2.57 12.04
C GLU A 43 5.73 1.24 12.74
N GLN A 44 5.96 0.17 11.96
CA GLN A 44 6.19 -1.17 12.49
C GLN A 44 7.68 -1.54 12.59
N SER A 45 8.58 -0.66 12.20
CA SER A 45 10.03 -0.89 12.23
C SER A 45 10.67 -0.28 13.47
N LYS A 46 11.76 -0.88 13.91
CA LYS A 46 12.58 -0.41 15.05
C LYS A 46 13.78 0.44 14.63
N GLU A 47 14.05 0.55 13.35
CA GLU A 47 15.19 1.24 12.75
C GLU A 47 14.71 2.24 11.72
N PRO A 48 15.46 3.30 11.44
CA PRO A 48 15.09 4.27 10.43
C PRO A 48 15.21 3.69 9.02
N VAL A 49 14.40 4.21 8.10
CA VAL A 49 14.49 3.94 6.66
C VAL A 49 14.90 5.20 5.92
N GLU A 50 15.96 5.09 5.11
CA GLU A 50 16.41 6.15 4.21
C GLU A 50 15.83 5.92 2.81
N ILE A 51 15.16 6.94 2.28
CA ILE A 51 14.57 6.95 0.94
C ILE A 51 15.25 8.06 0.14
N LYS A 52 15.82 7.71 -1.01
CA LYS A 52 16.53 8.64 -1.91
C LYS A 52 15.58 9.34 -2.86
N SER A 53 14.57 8.65 -3.35
CA SER A 53 13.51 9.22 -4.16
C SER A 53 12.28 8.31 -4.19
N VAL A 54 11.14 8.94 -4.49
CA VAL A 54 9.90 8.25 -4.79
C VAL A 54 9.32 8.86 -6.06
N TYR A 55 8.87 8.03 -6.98
CA TYR A 55 8.12 8.51 -8.13
C TYR A 55 6.90 7.65 -8.44
N LEU A 56 5.90 8.30 -8.99
CA LEU A 56 4.67 7.71 -9.48
C LEU A 56 4.73 7.64 -11.00
N ALA A 57 4.07 6.64 -11.57
CA ALA A 57 3.81 6.61 -13.00
C ALA A 57 2.61 5.71 -13.31
N ASP A 58 1.91 5.99 -14.42
CA ASP A 58 0.93 5.07 -14.94
C ASP A 58 1.62 3.80 -15.41
N THR A 59 0.99 2.68 -15.17
CA THR A 59 1.33 1.40 -15.80
C THR A 59 0.40 1.15 -17.00
N ASP A 60 0.57 0.03 -17.68
CA ASP A 60 -0.41 -0.46 -18.63
C ASP A 60 -1.61 -1.10 -17.91
N ASP A 61 -2.58 -1.56 -18.68
CA ASP A 61 -3.82 -2.13 -18.14
C ASP A 61 -3.62 -3.47 -17.43
N ASP A 62 -2.44 -4.10 -17.58
CA ASP A 62 -2.10 -5.38 -16.92
C ASP A 62 -1.59 -5.19 -15.47
N CYS A 63 -1.56 -3.97 -14.95
CA CYS A 63 -1.09 -3.68 -13.58
C CYS A 63 0.28 -4.31 -13.27
N ASN A 64 1.23 -4.17 -14.18
CA ASN A 64 2.56 -4.77 -14.08
C ASN A 64 3.69 -3.74 -13.85
N TRP A 65 4.94 -4.17 -13.99
CA TRP A 65 6.13 -3.36 -13.79
C TRP A 65 6.34 -2.23 -14.82
N PHE A 66 5.64 -2.27 -15.95
CA PHE A 66 5.81 -1.29 -17.02
C PHE A 66 5.42 0.12 -16.57
N VAL A 67 6.12 1.12 -17.06
CA VAL A 67 5.92 2.54 -16.71
C VAL A 67 5.71 3.36 -17.98
N LYS A 68 4.61 4.08 -18.05
CA LYS A 68 4.38 5.09 -19.10
C LYS A 68 5.24 6.31 -18.81
N GLY A 69 6.43 6.39 -19.40
CA GLY A 69 7.47 7.37 -19.03
C GLY A 69 7.04 8.84 -19.05
N LYS A 70 6.07 9.20 -19.91
CA LYS A 70 5.52 10.57 -19.96
C LYS A 70 4.71 10.96 -18.72
N THR A 71 4.29 9.98 -17.92
CA THR A 71 3.46 10.21 -16.72
C THR A 71 4.30 10.24 -15.43
N VAL A 72 5.61 10.03 -15.51
CA VAL A 72 6.49 10.00 -14.35
C VAL A 72 6.45 11.31 -13.58
N LYS A 73 6.15 11.17 -12.27
CA LYS A 73 6.12 12.28 -11.32
C LYS A 73 6.92 11.93 -10.08
N TYR A 74 8.03 12.63 -9.86
CA TYR A 74 8.75 12.56 -8.60
C TYR A 74 8.00 13.28 -7.49
N LEU A 75 7.90 12.64 -6.35
CA LEU A 75 7.37 13.25 -5.13
C LEU A 75 8.49 13.93 -4.34
N THR A 76 8.09 14.92 -3.55
CA THR A 76 8.98 15.60 -2.62
C THR A 76 8.45 15.51 -1.20
N PHE A 77 9.34 15.75 -0.25
CA PHE A 77 9.07 15.75 1.19
C PHE A 77 9.72 17.02 1.76
N ASN A 78 8.90 18.02 2.10
CA ASN A 78 9.35 19.37 2.44
C ASN A 78 10.30 19.96 1.37
N GLY A 79 9.89 19.82 0.09
CA GLY A 79 10.63 20.31 -1.08
C GLY A 79 11.85 19.46 -1.49
N ARG A 80 12.19 18.40 -0.77
CA ARG A 80 13.35 17.53 -1.06
C ARG A 80 12.88 16.18 -1.64
N LYS A 81 13.65 15.58 -2.55
CA LYS A 81 13.36 14.26 -3.10
C LYS A 81 13.66 13.11 -2.15
N ASN A 82 14.56 13.32 -1.23
CA ASN A 82 14.97 12.32 -0.24
C ASN A 82 14.34 12.61 1.12
N VAL A 83 14.15 11.54 1.88
CA VAL A 83 13.64 11.60 3.25
C VAL A 83 14.18 10.44 4.08
N SER A 84 14.34 10.65 5.37
CA SER A 84 14.56 9.57 6.35
C SER A 84 13.37 9.53 7.30
N ILE A 85 12.81 8.32 7.49
CA ILE A 85 11.67 8.10 8.37
C ILE A 85 12.16 7.31 9.58
N GLY A 86 12.06 7.92 10.76
CA GLY A 86 12.44 7.28 12.01
C GLY A 86 11.57 6.07 12.36
N PRO A 87 12.02 5.22 13.29
CA PRO A 87 11.24 4.08 13.77
C PRO A 87 9.92 4.55 14.40
N GLY A 88 8.85 3.79 14.18
CA GLY A 88 7.52 4.10 14.69
C GLY A 88 6.88 5.37 14.10
N LYS A 89 7.35 5.87 12.96
CA LYS A 89 6.87 7.11 12.33
C LYS A 89 6.32 6.87 10.93
N SER A 90 5.42 7.77 10.53
CA SER A 90 4.94 7.90 9.16
C SER A 90 4.96 9.38 8.74
N LEU A 91 4.94 9.63 7.46
CA LEU A 91 4.87 10.98 6.92
C LEU A 91 4.20 11.01 5.54
N TYR A 92 3.71 12.19 5.17
CA TYR A 92 3.18 12.44 3.83
C TYR A 92 4.22 13.11 2.94
N SER A 93 4.15 12.81 1.64
CA SER A 93 4.80 13.64 0.63
C SER A 93 4.15 15.01 0.58
N ASP A 94 4.84 15.97 -0.03
CA ASP A 94 4.23 17.21 -0.48
C ASP A 94 3.10 16.88 -1.47
N VAL A 95 2.13 17.79 -1.56
CA VAL A 95 1.02 17.68 -2.51
C VAL A 95 1.55 17.76 -3.95
N ALA A 96 1.13 16.83 -4.78
CA ALA A 96 1.56 16.73 -6.18
C ALA A 96 0.38 16.80 -7.14
N LYS A 97 0.54 17.52 -8.24
CA LYS A 97 -0.39 17.47 -9.38
C LYS A 97 -0.12 16.19 -10.17
N TYR A 98 -1.10 15.32 -10.23
CA TYR A 98 -1.08 14.07 -10.98
C TYR A 98 -2.49 13.68 -11.36
N HIS A 99 -2.73 13.42 -12.66
CA HIS A 99 -4.05 12.99 -13.11
C HIS A 99 -4.22 11.49 -12.91
N LEU A 100 -5.13 11.11 -12.03
CA LEU A 100 -5.43 9.74 -11.65
C LEU A 100 -6.89 9.42 -11.99
N LYS A 101 -7.13 8.29 -12.62
CA LYS A 101 -8.49 7.80 -12.94
C LYS A 101 -8.94 6.81 -11.88
N ALA A 102 -10.24 6.74 -11.61
CA ALA A 102 -10.81 5.67 -10.79
C ALA A 102 -10.56 4.31 -11.47
N GLY A 103 -10.29 3.27 -10.69
CA GLY A 103 -9.97 1.92 -11.19
C GLY A 103 -8.61 1.81 -11.88
N GLN A 104 -7.75 2.82 -11.78
CA GLN A 104 -6.43 2.80 -12.41
C GLN A 104 -5.40 2.06 -11.56
N CYS A 105 -4.54 1.26 -12.21
CA CYS A 105 -3.29 0.82 -11.61
C CYS A 105 -2.23 1.91 -11.70
N LEU A 106 -1.55 2.16 -10.60
CA LEU A 106 -0.48 3.14 -10.47
C LEU A 106 0.78 2.47 -9.96
N THR A 107 1.92 2.71 -10.60
CA THR A 107 3.21 2.30 -10.06
C THR A 107 3.74 3.34 -9.08
N ILE A 108 4.26 2.86 -7.96
CA ILE A 108 4.99 3.65 -6.97
C ILE A 108 6.37 3.03 -6.85
N THR A 109 7.40 3.73 -7.28
CA THR A 109 8.78 3.25 -7.17
C THR A 109 9.48 4.01 -6.05
N ILE A 110 10.04 3.25 -5.10
CA ILE A 110 10.85 3.77 -3.98
C ILE A 110 12.30 3.37 -4.23
N ASP A 111 13.18 4.35 -4.30
CA ASP A 111 14.63 4.16 -4.29
C ASP A 111 15.12 4.27 -2.86
N TYR A 112 15.52 3.16 -2.28
CA TYR A 112 16.02 3.12 -0.89
C TYR A 112 17.47 3.59 -0.80
N GLY A 113 17.79 4.20 0.34
CA GLY A 113 19.15 4.58 0.68
C GLY A 113 19.97 3.43 1.27
N LYS A 114 21.11 3.79 1.85
CA LYS A 114 21.99 2.81 2.49
C LYS A 114 21.37 2.23 3.76
N GLN A 115 20.67 3.06 4.53
CA GLN A 115 20.05 2.65 5.79
C GLN A 115 18.61 2.18 5.55
N THR A 116 18.35 0.91 5.82
CA THR A 116 17.03 0.30 5.79
C THR A 116 16.88 -0.62 7.00
N PRO A 117 15.68 -0.75 7.57
CA PRO A 117 15.48 -1.65 8.71
C PRO A 117 15.67 -3.12 8.31
N GLU A 118 16.10 -3.94 9.25
CA GLU A 118 16.14 -5.39 9.12
C GLU A 118 14.72 -5.94 8.91
N HIS A 119 13.74 -5.34 9.61
CA HIS A 119 12.33 -5.65 9.49
C HIS A 119 11.56 -4.41 9.06
N ALA A 120 11.20 -4.34 7.79
CA ALA A 120 10.46 -3.20 7.24
C ALA A 120 9.01 -3.17 7.73
N THR A 121 8.43 -1.99 7.72
CA THR A 121 6.97 -1.84 7.72
C THR A 121 6.44 -2.27 6.37
N SER A 122 5.45 -3.17 6.32
CA SER A 122 4.93 -3.71 5.08
C SER A 122 3.42 -3.97 5.15
N HIS A 123 2.87 -4.45 4.05
CA HIS A 123 1.62 -5.20 3.99
C HIS A 123 1.88 -6.49 3.22
N ARG A 124 1.72 -7.65 3.88
CA ARG A 124 2.12 -8.95 3.35
C ARG A 124 1.16 -9.54 2.34
N GLY A 125 -0.08 -9.09 2.32
CA GLY A 125 -1.16 -9.60 1.47
C GLY A 125 -1.48 -8.71 0.28
N SER A 126 -0.49 -8.10 -0.39
CA SER A 126 -0.77 -7.12 -1.46
C SER A 126 -1.60 -7.68 -2.62
N ARG A 127 -1.58 -8.97 -2.87
CA ARG A 127 -2.19 -9.63 -4.04
C ARG A 127 -1.79 -8.98 -5.36
N THR A 128 -0.68 -8.27 -5.32
CA THR A 128 -0.12 -7.54 -6.45
C THR A 128 1.40 -7.66 -6.36
N THR A 129 2.03 -8.02 -7.47
CA THR A 129 3.46 -8.22 -7.51
C THR A 129 4.21 -6.91 -7.37
N SER A 130 5.15 -6.87 -6.43
CA SER A 130 6.18 -5.84 -6.31
C SER A 130 7.48 -6.34 -6.89
N TYR A 131 8.24 -5.46 -7.52
CA TYR A 131 9.47 -5.78 -8.25
C TYR A 131 10.65 -5.06 -7.60
N ILE A 132 11.68 -5.81 -7.20
CA ILE A 132 12.82 -5.28 -6.49
C ILE A 132 14.08 -5.55 -7.29
N VAL A 133 14.87 -4.50 -7.53
CA VAL A 133 16.07 -4.54 -8.33
C VAL A 133 17.27 -3.90 -7.62
N ASN A 134 18.45 -4.37 -7.92
CA ASN A 134 19.68 -3.82 -7.37
C ASN A 134 19.99 -2.45 -8.01
N GLY A 135 20.53 -1.53 -7.21
CA GLY A 135 20.83 -0.17 -7.62
C GLY A 135 19.62 0.76 -7.55
N LEU A 136 19.86 2.03 -7.85
CA LEU A 136 18.86 3.09 -7.77
C LEU A 136 18.41 3.47 -9.18
N HIS A 137 17.15 3.25 -9.47
CA HIS A 137 16.52 3.54 -10.77
C HIS A 137 15.82 4.90 -10.74
N ARG A 138 16.60 5.96 -10.52
CA ARG A 138 16.12 7.35 -10.37
C ARG A 138 15.49 7.94 -11.64
N THR A 139 15.71 7.31 -12.78
CA THR A 139 15.08 7.70 -14.03
C THR A 139 14.16 6.58 -14.47
N ALA A 140 12.86 6.86 -14.44
CA ALA A 140 11.88 5.94 -14.99
C ALA A 140 12.11 5.79 -16.50
N ARG A 141 12.69 4.69 -16.91
CA ARG A 141 12.79 4.31 -18.33
C ARG A 141 11.64 3.37 -18.63
N PRO A 142 10.76 3.71 -19.60
CA PRO A 142 9.59 2.88 -19.90
C PRO A 142 9.93 1.44 -20.26
N MET A 143 11.09 1.22 -20.88
CA MET A 143 11.58 -0.09 -21.35
C MET A 143 12.67 -0.68 -20.45
N ASP A 144 12.74 -0.25 -19.18
CA ASP A 144 13.71 -0.80 -18.25
C ASP A 144 13.28 -2.20 -17.78
N LYS A 145 13.68 -3.21 -18.52
CA LYS A 145 13.38 -4.62 -18.22
C LYS A 145 14.00 -5.14 -16.93
N SER A 146 14.90 -4.37 -16.31
CA SER A 146 15.51 -4.80 -15.04
C SER A 146 14.48 -5.09 -13.96
N PHE A 147 13.34 -4.40 -13.97
CA PHE A 147 12.26 -4.69 -13.05
C PHE A 147 11.53 -6.00 -13.36
N ASP A 148 11.41 -6.39 -14.62
CA ASP A 148 10.82 -7.68 -14.99
C ASP A 148 11.71 -8.86 -14.57
N ASP A 149 13.04 -8.67 -14.66
CA ASP A 149 14.05 -9.65 -14.24
C ASP A 149 14.35 -9.59 -12.73
N GLY A 150 13.76 -8.62 -12.02
CA GLY A 150 13.97 -8.40 -10.60
C GLY A 150 13.34 -9.46 -9.69
N GLU A 151 13.66 -9.39 -8.40
CA GLU A 151 13.00 -10.18 -7.38
C GLU A 151 11.51 -9.80 -7.32
N LYS A 152 10.62 -10.79 -7.33
CA LYS A 152 9.16 -10.62 -7.30
C LYS A 152 8.62 -11.08 -5.96
N VAL A 153 7.84 -10.22 -5.31
CA VAL A 153 7.18 -10.51 -4.04
C VAL A 153 5.76 -9.94 -4.03
N ASP A 154 4.84 -10.60 -3.34
CA ASP A 154 3.45 -10.13 -3.21
C ASP A 154 3.28 -9.36 -1.88
N HIS A 155 4.11 -8.34 -1.67
CA HIS A 155 4.12 -7.47 -0.49
C HIS A 155 4.28 -6.02 -0.91
N TRP A 156 3.70 -5.08 -0.14
CA TRP A 156 4.03 -3.66 -0.21
C TRP A 156 4.94 -3.29 0.96
N TYR A 157 6.01 -2.55 0.68
CA TYR A 157 6.94 -2.05 1.70
C TYR A 157 6.83 -0.53 1.83
N ASN A 158 6.71 -0.05 3.06
CA ASN A 158 6.66 1.36 3.44
C ASN A 158 5.51 2.17 2.80
N LEU A 159 4.58 1.56 2.09
CA LEU A 159 3.36 2.22 1.60
C LEU A 159 2.25 2.12 2.66
N SER A 160 1.49 3.20 2.83
CA SER A 160 0.36 3.22 3.76
C SER A 160 -0.92 3.79 3.12
N ALA A 161 -0.85 4.95 2.46
CA ALA A 161 -2.01 5.54 1.82
C ALA A 161 -1.62 6.43 0.63
N LEU A 162 -2.53 6.56 -0.32
CA LEU A 162 -2.51 7.53 -1.39
C LEU A 162 -3.80 8.35 -1.29
N ASP A 163 -3.68 9.56 -0.78
CA ASP A 163 -4.81 10.48 -0.65
C ASP A 163 -4.98 11.28 -1.94
N VAL A 164 -6.21 11.47 -2.35
CA VAL A 164 -6.59 12.30 -3.51
C VAL A 164 -7.46 13.44 -3.03
N MET A 165 -7.18 14.65 -3.50
CA MET A 165 -8.00 15.82 -3.19
C MET A 165 -9.33 15.72 -3.94
N THR A 166 -10.42 15.83 -3.22
CA THR A 166 -11.79 15.72 -3.71
C THR A 166 -12.72 16.64 -2.94
N ASP A 167 -13.98 16.71 -3.35
CA ASP A 167 -15.00 17.44 -2.63
C ASP A 167 -15.32 16.78 -1.29
N LYS A 168 -15.66 17.58 -0.29
CA LYS A 168 -16.00 17.09 1.06
C LYS A 168 -17.20 16.12 1.08
N SER A 169 -18.05 16.18 0.06
CA SER A 169 -19.22 15.31 -0.09
C SER A 169 -18.93 13.95 -0.71
N THR A 170 -17.68 13.72 -1.18
CA THR A 170 -17.30 12.42 -1.73
C THR A 170 -17.25 11.37 -0.63
N PRO A 171 -18.09 10.33 -0.68
CA PRO A 171 -18.13 9.32 0.38
C PRO A 171 -16.90 8.40 0.30
N VAL A 172 -16.44 7.96 1.48
CA VAL A 172 -15.34 7.02 1.62
C VAL A 172 -15.70 5.93 2.62
N VAL A 173 -15.66 4.67 2.18
CA VAL A 173 -15.82 3.51 3.06
C VAL A 173 -14.47 2.88 3.35
N ALA A 174 -14.15 2.70 4.62
CA ALA A 174 -13.07 1.86 5.08
C ALA A 174 -13.58 0.46 5.39
N VAL A 175 -12.81 -0.56 5.03
CA VAL A 175 -13.15 -1.95 5.33
C VAL A 175 -12.09 -2.53 6.26
N LEU A 176 -12.46 -2.72 7.52
CA LEU A 176 -11.66 -3.41 8.53
C LEU A 176 -11.94 -4.90 8.43
N GLY A 177 -10.93 -5.72 8.23
CA GLY A 177 -11.15 -7.14 8.06
C GLY A 177 -9.91 -8.01 8.15
N ASN A 178 -10.13 -9.30 8.04
CA ASN A 178 -9.10 -10.34 8.03
C ASN A 178 -8.69 -10.76 6.61
N SER A 179 -8.20 -11.99 6.45
CA SER A 179 -7.73 -12.53 5.17
C SER A 179 -8.77 -12.50 4.04
N ILE A 180 -10.06 -12.57 4.35
CA ILE A 180 -11.12 -12.50 3.33
C ILE A 180 -11.17 -11.09 2.73
N THR A 181 -11.09 -10.08 3.57
CA THR A 181 -11.01 -8.67 3.13
C THR A 181 -9.68 -8.35 2.47
N ASP A 182 -8.56 -8.82 3.01
CA ASP A 182 -7.22 -8.73 2.44
C ASP A 182 -7.13 -9.32 1.01
N GLY A 183 -8.02 -10.27 0.69
CA GLY A 183 -8.15 -10.85 -0.64
C GLY A 183 -7.61 -12.27 -0.76
N ARG A 184 -7.55 -13.04 0.33
CA ARG A 184 -7.19 -14.46 0.26
C ARG A 184 -8.12 -15.21 -0.70
N GLY A 185 -7.52 -15.92 -1.67
CA GLY A 185 -8.26 -16.65 -2.71
C GLY A 185 -8.53 -15.82 -3.97
N SER A 186 -8.25 -14.51 -3.97
CA SER A 186 -8.23 -13.72 -5.21
C SER A 186 -6.96 -14.03 -6.02
N THR A 187 -6.96 -13.64 -7.28
CA THR A 187 -5.86 -13.91 -8.21
C THR A 187 -4.85 -12.78 -8.17
N THR A 188 -3.58 -13.09 -7.94
CA THR A 188 -2.49 -12.10 -7.95
C THR A 188 -2.51 -11.28 -9.26
N ASN A 189 -2.38 -9.98 -9.15
CA ASN A 189 -2.39 -8.96 -10.21
C ASN A 189 -3.73 -8.72 -10.92
N MET A 190 -4.79 -9.49 -10.63
CA MET A 190 -6.08 -9.34 -11.31
C MET A 190 -6.99 -8.30 -10.65
N GLN A 191 -6.58 -7.73 -9.52
CA GLN A 191 -7.40 -6.73 -8.79
C GLN A 191 -8.85 -7.18 -8.62
N ASN A 192 -9.05 -8.41 -8.17
CA ASN A 192 -10.35 -9.06 -8.06
C ASN A 192 -10.70 -9.50 -6.64
N ARG A 193 -10.30 -8.68 -5.63
CA ARG A 193 -10.81 -8.80 -4.26
C ARG A 193 -12.28 -8.39 -4.24
N TRP A 194 -13.04 -8.86 -3.29
CA TRP A 194 -14.42 -8.39 -3.16
C TRP A 194 -14.52 -6.87 -2.95
N THR A 195 -13.50 -6.24 -2.35
CA THR A 195 -13.41 -4.78 -2.19
C THR A 195 -13.13 -4.05 -3.50
N ASP A 196 -12.47 -4.68 -4.47
CA ASP A 196 -12.30 -4.14 -5.82
C ASP A 196 -13.63 -4.12 -6.56
N PHE A 197 -14.41 -5.21 -6.52
CA PHE A 197 -15.77 -5.25 -7.06
C PHE A 197 -16.71 -4.25 -6.37
N LEU A 198 -16.63 -4.12 -5.04
CA LEU A 198 -17.39 -3.09 -4.33
C LEU A 198 -17.03 -1.68 -4.82
N SER A 199 -15.75 -1.44 -5.07
CA SER A 199 -15.28 -0.16 -5.61
C SER A 199 -15.87 0.10 -7.00
N ASP A 200 -15.86 -0.88 -7.88
CA ASP A 200 -16.37 -0.76 -9.24
C ASP A 200 -17.88 -0.47 -9.25
N GLU A 201 -18.66 -1.20 -8.47
CA GLU A 201 -20.10 -1.01 -8.34
C GLU A 201 -20.46 0.38 -7.79
N LEU A 202 -19.79 0.82 -6.71
CA LEU A 202 -20.04 2.13 -6.14
C LEU A 202 -19.65 3.26 -7.08
N ASN A 203 -18.52 3.14 -7.78
CA ASN A 203 -18.05 4.15 -8.72
C ASN A 203 -18.82 4.16 -10.05
N ALA A 204 -19.58 3.13 -10.37
CA ALA A 204 -20.51 3.13 -11.50
C ALA A 204 -21.67 4.13 -11.30
N GLU A 205 -22.08 4.36 -10.06
CA GLU A 205 -23.16 5.31 -9.71
C GLU A 205 -22.63 6.73 -9.49
N ARG A 206 -21.59 6.87 -8.70
CA ARG A 206 -20.96 8.16 -8.36
C ARG A 206 -19.55 7.94 -7.80
N PRO A 207 -18.68 8.97 -7.83
CA PRO A 207 -17.35 8.88 -7.22
C PRO A 207 -17.41 8.42 -5.76
N TYR A 208 -16.64 7.36 -5.44
CA TYR A 208 -16.64 6.71 -4.13
C TYR A 208 -15.25 6.18 -3.76
N GLY A 209 -14.75 6.51 -2.58
CA GLY A 209 -13.51 5.94 -2.06
C GLY A 209 -13.77 4.60 -1.36
N VAL A 210 -12.97 3.58 -1.68
CA VAL A 210 -12.99 2.29 -0.98
C VAL A 210 -11.57 1.99 -0.50
N LEU A 211 -11.40 1.79 0.82
CA LEU A 211 -10.12 1.51 1.46
C LEU A 211 -10.15 0.09 2.02
N ASN A 212 -9.28 -0.77 1.49
CA ASN A 212 -9.13 -2.13 2.00
C ASN A 212 -8.07 -2.15 3.10
N LEU A 213 -8.50 -2.37 4.34
CA LEU A 213 -7.67 -2.42 5.53
C LEU A 213 -7.72 -3.81 6.20
N GLY A 214 -7.88 -4.84 5.35
CA GLY A 214 -7.78 -6.24 5.74
C GLY A 214 -6.34 -6.65 6.07
N ILE A 215 -6.18 -7.60 6.97
CA ILE A 215 -4.90 -8.25 7.31
C ILE A 215 -5.11 -9.76 7.37
N GLY A 216 -4.29 -10.52 6.65
CA GLY A 216 -4.33 -11.99 6.69
C GLY A 216 -4.14 -12.55 8.10
N GLY A 217 -5.05 -13.41 8.56
CA GLY A 217 -4.96 -14.04 9.88
C GLY A 217 -5.23 -13.11 11.07
N ASN A 218 -5.80 -11.93 10.85
CA ASN A 218 -6.07 -10.96 11.91
C ASN A 218 -7.20 -11.41 12.84
N CYS A 219 -7.07 -11.08 14.12
CA CYS A 219 -8.10 -11.24 15.15
C CYS A 219 -8.59 -9.87 15.64
N VAL A 220 -9.74 -9.85 16.31
CA VAL A 220 -10.35 -8.61 16.84
C VAL A 220 -9.60 -8.11 18.07
N VAL A 221 -9.44 -8.97 19.08
CA VAL A 221 -8.97 -8.57 20.42
C VAL A 221 -7.53 -8.95 20.68
N GLU A 222 -7.18 -10.22 20.45
CA GLU A 222 -5.86 -10.77 20.74
C GLU A 222 -5.54 -11.97 19.85
N GLY A 223 -4.26 -12.32 19.75
CA GLY A 223 -3.80 -13.44 18.93
C GLY A 223 -3.80 -13.14 17.44
N GLY A 224 -3.80 -14.21 16.62
CA GLY A 224 -3.73 -14.08 15.17
C GLY A 224 -2.38 -13.59 14.66
N LEU A 225 -2.40 -13.06 13.45
CA LEU A 225 -1.24 -12.42 12.83
C LEU A 225 -1.37 -10.89 12.91
N SER A 226 -0.24 -10.24 13.11
CA SER A 226 -0.12 -8.78 13.23
C SER A 226 -0.87 -8.19 14.44
N GLU A 227 -0.99 -6.87 14.49
CA GLU A 227 -1.74 -6.20 15.56
C GLU A 227 -3.23 -6.49 15.42
N PRO A 228 -3.91 -6.91 16.50
CA PRO A 228 -5.35 -7.11 16.49
C PRO A 228 -6.12 -5.87 16.04
N ALA A 229 -7.28 -6.07 15.46
CA ALA A 229 -8.11 -5.00 14.90
C ALA A 229 -8.36 -3.84 15.89
N MET A 230 -8.63 -4.14 17.16
CA MET A 230 -8.83 -3.12 18.20
C MET A 230 -7.59 -2.25 18.45
N LYS A 231 -6.38 -2.81 18.35
CA LYS A 231 -5.14 -2.04 18.57
C LYS A 231 -4.79 -1.14 17.40
N ARG A 232 -5.11 -1.56 16.17
CA ARG A 232 -4.83 -0.81 14.94
C ARG A 232 -5.98 0.10 14.49
N PHE A 233 -7.11 0.07 15.16
CA PHE A 233 -8.33 0.78 14.76
C PHE A 233 -8.11 2.28 14.57
N ASP A 234 -7.50 2.95 15.55
CA ASP A 234 -7.26 4.40 15.48
C ASP A 234 -6.33 4.75 14.31
N ARG A 235 -5.27 3.98 14.10
CA ARG A 235 -4.31 4.19 13.01
C ARG A 235 -4.94 3.92 11.63
N ASP A 236 -5.57 2.76 11.50
CA ASP A 236 -5.98 2.23 10.20
C ASP A 236 -7.35 2.74 9.76
N ILE A 237 -8.23 3.11 10.70
CA ILE A 237 -9.59 3.58 10.40
C ILE A 237 -9.73 5.07 10.68
N LEU A 238 -9.58 5.50 11.94
CA LEU A 238 -9.80 6.89 12.31
C LEU A 238 -8.73 7.84 11.76
N GLY A 239 -7.52 7.33 11.52
CA GLY A 239 -6.41 8.07 10.93
C GLY A 239 -6.48 8.22 9.41
N GLN A 240 -7.45 7.60 8.73
CA GLN A 240 -7.60 7.74 7.28
C GLN A 240 -8.37 9.02 6.91
N ALA A 241 -7.93 9.65 5.83
CA ALA A 241 -8.56 10.88 5.36
C ALA A 241 -9.93 10.61 4.72
N GLY A 242 -10.94 11.36 5.15
CA GLY A 242 -12.24 11.42 4.50
C GLY A 242 -13.18 10.23 4.75
N VAL A 243 -12.80 9.27 5.59
CA VAL A 243 -13.66 8.11 5.90
C VAL A 243 -14.93 8.59 6.63
N ASP A 244 -16.07 8.21 6.08
CA ASP A 244 -17.40 8.48 6.65
C ASP A 244 -18.23 7.21 6.87
N LYS A 245 -17.78 6.07 6.37
CA LYS A 245 -18.41 4.76 6.55
C LYS A 245 -17.39 3.69 6.88
N LEU A 246 -17.83 2.70 7.63
CA LEU A 246 -17.00 1.56 8.03
C LEU A 246 -17.77 0.26 7.81
N ILE A 247 -17.11 -0.70 7.17
CA ILE A 247 -17.52 -2.09 7.14
C ILE A 247 -16.53 -2.87 8.01
N ILE A 248 -17.06 -3.66 8.96
CA ILE A 248 -16.26 -4.57 9.79
C ILE A 248 -16.57 -5.98 9.36
N PHE A 249 -15.54 -6.70 8.88
CA PHE A 249 -15.64 -8.10 8.50
C PHE A 249 -14.50 -8.89 9.16
N GLU A 250 -14.65 -9.09 10.46
CA GLU A 250 -13.67 -9.72 11.37
C GLU A 250 -14.31 -10.82 12.21
N GLY A 251 -13.50 -11.49 13.05
CA GLY A 251 -13.93 -12.45 14.07
C GLY A 251 -13.78 -13.92 13.69
N THR A 252 -13.62 -14.25 12.41
CA THR A 252 -13.46 -15.64 11.96
C THR A 252 -12.25 -16.31 12.61
N ASN A 253 -11.13 -15.58 12.73
CA ASN A 253 -9.90 -16.12 13.33
C ASN A 253 -10.01 -16.19 14.85
N ASP A 254 -10.74 -15.29 15.51
CA ASP A 254 -11.01 -15.36 16.95
C ASP A 254 -11.76 -16.64 17.30
N ILE A 255 -12.80 -16.99 16.52
CA ILE A 255 -13.56 -18.22 16.67
C ILE A 255 -12.68 -19.44 16.39
N GLY A 256 -11.93 -19.42 15.26
CA GLY A 256 -11.10 -20.55 14.83
C GLY A 256 -9.90 -20.84 15.75
N CYS A 257 -9.34 -19.81 16.38
CA CYS A 257 -8.23 -19.93 17.32
C CYS A 257 -8.67 -20.14 18.77
N SER A 258 -9.97 -20.01 19.07
CA SER A 258 -10.50 -20.21 20.41
C SER A 258 -10.37 -21.67 20.83
N LYS A 259 -9.77 -21.92 22.00
CA LYS A 259 -9.74 -23.24 22.64
C LYS A 259 -11.06 -23.57 23.37
N LYS A 260 -12.01 -22.65 23.39
CA LYS A 260 -13.32 -22.83 24.04
C LYS A 260 -14.34 -23.19 22.97
N ASN A 261 -15.05 -24.29 23.16
CA ASN A 261 -16.28 -24.55 22.41
C ASN A 261 -17.33 -23.54 22.91
N TYR A 262 -17.72 -22.62 22.04
CA TYR A 262 -18.84 -21.73 22.29
C TYR A 262 -20.15 -22.45 21.99
#